data_2243f7c28373825c6db8d68abb9e5537
#
_entry.id   2243f7c28373825c6db8d68abb9e5537
#
_cell.length_a   1.000
_cell.length_b   1.000
_cell.length_c   1.000
_cell.angle_alpha   90.00
_cell.angle_beta   90.00
_cell.angle_gamma   90.00
#
_symmetry.space_group_name_H-M   'P 1'
#
loop_
_entity.id
_entity.type
_entity.pdbx_description
1 polymer ?
#
loop_
_entity_poly.entity_id
_entity_poly.type
_entity_poly.pdbx_seq_one_letter_code
_entity_poly.pdbx_strand_id
1 'polypeptide(L)'
;MTWRVSSVRSAFLVAVLIIAVPTVYAQAPGDFATEPDKGMANAHESFVKGDMNKAAEHIKKAAAYVHKEGAKVAQSSKEGVMKAGDQLSKLGEEVKKGSVKSADQLKKTFAQVDHSLAKAWHATAEQTQKSGKDATDALKKAGAGLEGAAKWSGNKLQDGTQASVDGLKKAGKVSTNEVGKVFKSLGDGIADVGQKLSS
;
A
#
# COMPACT_ATOMS: atom_id res chain seq x y z
N MET A 1 25.44 24.32 71.94
CA MET A 1 25.94 24.46 70.57
C MET A 1 25.19 23.44 69.68
N THR A 2 24.20 23.91 68.92
CA THR A 2 23.31 23.06 68.09
C THR A 2 23.64 23.31 66.64
N TRP A 3 24.12 22.29 65.98
CA TRP A 3 24.34 22.32 64.51
C TRP A 3 23.12 21.83 63.78
N ARG A 4 22.47 22.68 62.99
CA ARG A 4 21.41 22.36 62.06
C ARG A 4 22.04 21.89 60.76
N VAL A 5 21.80 20.66 60.40
CA VAL A 5 22.13 20.13 59.07
C VAL A 5 20.95 20.40 58.14
N SER A 6 21.13 21.31 57.18
CA SER A 6 20.17 21.60 56.10
C SER A 6 20.26 20.53 55.03
N SER A 7 19.19 19.76 54.90
CA SER A 7 19.01 18.77 53.81
C SER A 7 18.64 19.50 52.52
N VAL A 8 19.57 19.57 51.56
CA VAL A 8 19.32 20.04 50.19
C VAL A 8 18.74 18.86 49.39
N ARG A 9 17.45 18.91 49.17
CA ARG A 9 16.78 17.97 48.22
C ARG A 9 17.00 18.49 46.80
N SER A 10 17.95 17.88 46.09
CA SER A 10 18.13 18.09 44.64
C SER A 10 17.02 17.38 43.91
N ALA A 11 16.05 18.14 43.40
CA ALA A 11 15.06 17.67 42.45
C ALA A 11 15.71 17.52 41.06
N PHE A 12 15.98 16.29 40.66
CA PHE A 12 16.36 15.99 39.27
C PHE A 12 15.13 16.13 38.37
N LEU A 13 15.06 17.22 37.63
CA LEU A 13 14.10 17.44 36.57
C LEU A 13 14.59 16.68 35.35
N VAL A 14 14.04 15.47 35.15
CA VAL A 14 14.25 14.72 33.91
C VAL A 14 13.40 15.40 32.84
N ALA A 15 14.05 16.25 32.04
CA ALA A 15 13.44 16.78 30.81
C ALA A 15 13.35 15.65 29.79
N VAL A 16 12.16 15.07 29.64
CA VAL A 16 11.84 14.15 28.53
C VAL A 16 11.77 14.99 27.25
N LEU A 17 12.85 14.97 26.49
CA LEU A 17 12.91 15.56 25.16
C LEU A 17 12.04 14.71 24.22
N ILE A 18 10.78 15.08 24.05
CA ILE A 18 9.91 14.50 23.01
C ILE A 18 10.44 15.00 21.67
N ILE A 19 11.28 14.21 21.03
CA ILE A 19 11.64 14.43 19.63
C ILE A 19 10.38 14.16 18.82
N ALA A 20 9.68 15.21 18.44
CA ALA A 20 8.62 15.16 17.45
C ALA A 20 9.27 14.74 16.11
N VAL A 21 9.26 13.43 15.84
CA VAL A 21 9.57 12.92 14.51
C VAL A 21 8.48 13.49 13.59
N PRO A 22 8.83 14.29 12.56
CA PRO A 22 7.83 14.75 11.62
C PRO A 22 7.23 13.53 10.96
N THR A 23 5.97 13.24 11.28
CA THR A 23 5.16 12.24 10.59
C THR A 23 4.94 12.74 9.16
N VAL A 24 5.85 12.37 8.24
CA VAL A 24 5.66 12.53 6.80
C VAL A 24 4.59 11.52 6.31
N TYR A 25 3.43 11.53 6.93
CA TYR A 25 2.29 10.66 6.58
C TYR A 25 1.03 11.45 6.26
N ALA A 26 1.17 12.72 5.91
CA ALA A 26 0.03 13.53 5.52
C ALA A 26 0.07 13.87 4.03
N GLN A 27 0.13 12.85 3.17
CA GLN A 27 -0.56 12.94 1.90
C GLN A 27 -1.62 11.84 1.92
N ALA A 28 -2.87 12.27 2.11
CA ALA A 28 -4.01 11.43 1.80
C ALA A 28 -3.76 10.81 0.42
N PRO A 29 -4.00 9.49 0.24
CA PRO A 29 -3.94 8.93 -1.09
C PRO A 29 -4.87 9.80 -1.94
N GLY A 30 -4.37 10.32 -3.07
CA GLY A 30 -5.20 11.08 -4.01
C GLY A 30 -6.42 10.22 -4.40
N ASP A 31 -7.36 10.80 -5.15
CA ASP A 31 -8.62 10.16 -5.57
C ASP A 31 -8.48 8.77 -6.25
N PHE A 32 -7.27 8.27 -6.34
CA PHE A 32 -6.88 6.99 -6.90
C PHE A 32 -6.74 5.85 -5.87
N ALA A 33 -6.78 6.15 -4.57
CA ALA A 33 -6.68 5.12 -3.54
C ALA A 33 -7.88 4.18 -3.61
N THR A 34 -7.58 2.91 -3.87
CA THR A 34 -8.58 1.85 -3.87
C THR A 34 -9.02 1.51 -2.44
N GLU A 35 -10.13 0.79 -2.29
CA GLU A 35 -10.57 0.35 -0.96
C GLU A 35 -9.52 -0.52 -0.21
N PRO A 36 -8.74 -1.42 -0.87
CA PRO A 36 -7.67 -2.12 -0.18
C PRO A 36 -6.63 -1.17 0.40
N ASP A 37 -6.23 -0.12 -0.34
CA ASP A 37 -5.23 0.86 0.11
C ASP A 37 -5.68 1.62 1.35
N LYS A 38 -6.95 2.04 1.40
CA LYS A 38 -7.54 2.69 2.57
C LYS A 38 -7.55 1.75 3.77
N GLY A 39 -7.96 0.50 3.56
CA GLY A 39 -7.95 -0.54 4.59
C GLY A 39 -6.54 -0.80 5.13
N MET A 40 -5.55 -0.92 4.25
CA MET A 40 -4.14 -1.13 4.61
C MET A 40 -3.56 0.09 5.34
N ALA A 41 -3.89 1.32 4.91
CA ALA A 41 -3.46 2.54 5.59
C ALA A 41 -4.02 2.64 7.02
N ASN A 42 -5.32 2.37 7.20
CA ASN A 42 -5.96 2.36 8.51
C ASN A 42 -5.40 1.24 9.41
N ALA A 43 -5.07 0.09 8.81
CA ALA A 43 -4.44 -1.02 9.54
C ALA A 43 -3.05 -0.63 10.04
N HIS A 44 -2.23 -0.01 9.19
CA HIS A 44 -0.90 0.46 9.55
C HIS A 44 -0.98 1.51 10.68
N GLU A 45 -1.88 2.48 10.56
CA GLU A 45 -2.08 3.50 11.59
C GLU A 45 -2.49 2.89 12.94
N SER A 46 -3.46 1.96 12.93
CA SER A 46 -3.91 1.25 14.13
C SER A 46 -2.80 0.41 14.75
N PHE A 47 -1.99 -0.27 13.93
CA PHE A 47 -0.85 -1.05 14.37
C PHE A 47 0.20 -0.18 15.09
N VAL A 48 0.57 0.95 14.48
CA VAL A 48 1.55 1.89 15.07
C VAL A 48 1.04 2.48 16.40
N LYS A 49 -0.28 2.66 16.53
CA LYS A 49 -0.93 3.08 17.79
C LYS A 49 -1.04 1.97 18.84
N GLY A 50 -0.66 0.74 18.52
CA GLY A 50 -0.76 -0.42 19.40
C GLY A 50 -2.15 -1.07 19.46
N ASP A 51 -3.12 -0.63 18.63
CA ASP A 51 -4.46 -1.21 18.57
C ASP A 51 -4.48 -2.40 17.59
N MET A 52 -3.98 -3.54 18.05
CA MET A 52 -3.85 -4.75 17.24
C MET A 52 -5.19 -5.31 16.77
N ASN A 53 -6.25 -5.12 17.55
CA ASN A 53 -7.58 -5.60 17.17
C ASN A 53 -8.14 -4.80 15.98
N LYS A 54 -8.05 -3.46 16.03
CA LYS A 54 -8.46 -2.61 14.90
C LYS A 54 -7.57 -2.81 13.68
N ALA A 55 -6.25 -2.92 13.88
CA ALA A 55 -5.33 -3.22 12.77
C ALA A 55 -5.74 -4.51 12.06
N ALA A 56 -5.98 -5.59 12.81
CA ALA A 56 -6.42 -6.86 12.25
C ALA A 56 -7.79 -6.77 11.54
N GLU A 57 -8.73 -6.00 12.09
CA GLU A 57 -10.04 -5.78 11.45
C GLU A 57 -9.90 -5.07 10.11
N HIS A 58 -9.08 -4.01 10.05
CA HIS A 58 -8.83 -3.28 8.81
C HIS A 58 -8.13 -4.15 7.75
N ILE A 59 -7.16 -4.99 8.16
CA ILE A 59 -6.51 -5.94 7.27
C ILE A 59 -7.52 -6.95 6.71
N LYS A 60 -8.41 -7.47 7.54
CA LYS A 60 -9.45 -8.41 7.08
C LYS A 60 -10.43 -7.77 6.09
N LYS A 61 -10.80 -6.52 6.29
CA LYS A 61 -11.63 -5.77 5.34
C LYS A 61 -10.90 -5.59 4.00
N ALA A 62 -9.61 -5.24 4.04
CA ALA A 62 -8.80 -5.15 2.84
C ALA A 62 -8.68 -6.49 2.11
N ALA A 63 -8.47 -7.60 2.83
CA ALA A 63 -8.44 -8.95 2.28
C ALA A 63 -9.74 -9.32 1.56
N ALA A 64 -10.89 -9.08 2.20
CA ALA A 64 -12.19 -9.33 1.60
C ALA A 64 -12.41 -8.53 0.31
N TYR A 65 -11.91 -7.30 0.27
CA TYR A 65 -11.97 -6.49 -0.94
C TYR A 65 -11.06 -7.06 -2.04
N VAL A 66 -9.83 -7.47 -1.71
CA VAL A 66 -8.90 -8.10 -2.67
C VAL A 66 -9.52 -9.36 -3.27
N HIS A 67 -10.14 -10.22 -2.47
CA HIS A 67 -10.87 -11.38 -2.98
C HIS A 67 -12.01 -11.00 -3.93
N LYS A 68 -12.78 -9.95 -3.62
CA LYS A 68 -13.83 -9.43 -4.50
C LYS A 68 -13.26 -8.91 -5.83
N GLU A 69 -12.13 -8.23 -5.79
CA GLU A 69 -11.44 -7.77 -7.01
C GLU A 69 -10.90 -8.95 -7.83
N GLY A 70 -10.45 -10.02 -7.19
CA GLY A 70 -10.02 -11.25 -7.86
C GLY A 70 -11.09 -11.88 -8.76
N ALA A 71 -12.38 -11.65 -8.48
CA ALA A 71 -13.46 -12.11 -9.36
C ALA A 71 -13.59 -11.29 -10.66
N LYS A 72 -12.99 -10.10 -10.73
CA LYS A 72 -13.15 -9.14 -11.83
C LYS A 72 -11.93 -9.08 -12.76
N VAL A 73 -10.80 -9.63 -12.35
CA VAL A 73 -9.57 -9.61 -13.14
C VAL A 73 -9.56 -10.73 -14.19
N ALA A 74 -8.64 -10.62 -15.16
CA ALA A 74 -8.41 -11.64 -16.17
C ALA A 74 -8.17 -13.01 -15.51
N GLN A 75 -8.71 -14.07 -16.14
CA GLN A 75 -8.64 -15.45 -15.60
C GLN A 75 -7.19 -15.88 -15.30
N SER A 76 -6.24 -15.49 -16.14
CA SER A 76 -4.80 -15.78 -15.96
C SER A 76 -4.19 -15.16 -14.71
N SER A 77 -4.81 -14.11 -14.15
CA SER A 77 -4.31 -13.37 -12.97
C SER A 77 -5.10 -13.67 -11.69
N LYS A 78 -6.22 -14.38 -11.81
CA LYS A 78 -7.16 -14.61 -10.71
C LYS A 78 -6.50 -15.31 -9.53
N GLU A 79 -5.73 -16.35 -9.78
CA GLU A 79 -5.04 -17.11 -8.73
C GLU A 79 -4.07 -16.21 -7.93
N GLY A 80 -3.30 -15.36 -8.61
CA GLY A 80 -2.36 -14.43 -7.96
C GLY A 80 -3.07 -13.45 -7.04
N VAL A 81 -4.23 -12.92 -7.44
CA VAL A 81 -5.02 -12.00 -6.61
C VAL A 81 -5.66 -12.73 -5.43
N MET A 82 -6.17 -13.95 -5.63
CA MET A 82 -6.71 -14.75 -4.54
C MET A 82 -5.65 -15.06 -3.49
N LYS A 83 -4.44 -15.47 -3.91
CA LYS A 83 -3.30 -15.67 -3.00
C LYS A 83 -2.92 -14.39 -2.25
N ALA A 84 -2.97 -13.23 -2.90
CA ALA A 84 -2.71 -11.95 -2.23
C ALA A 84 -3.77 -11.64 -1.15
N GLY A 85 -5.04 -11.95 -1.40
CA GLY A 85 -6.11 -11.85 -0.41
C GLY A 85 -5.89 -12.80 0.78
N ASP A 86 -5.46 -14.04 0.51
CA ASP A 86 -5.14 -15.03 1.55
C ASP A 86 -3.94 -14.57 2.41
N GLN A 87 -2.92 -13.96 1.79
CA GLN A 87 -1.78 -13.39 2.51
C GLN A 87 -2.22 -12.28 3.47
N LEU A 88 -3.11 -11.38 3.03
CA LEU A 88 -3.70 -10.37 3.92
C LEU A 88 -4.50 -11.01 5.05
N SER A 89 -5.33 -12.00 4.76
CA SER A 89 -6.13 -12.70 5.76
C SER A 89 -5.23 -13.31 6.84
N LYS A 90 -4.17 -13.99 6.42
CA LYS A 90 -3.15 -14.55 7.33
C LYS A 90 -2.46 -13.47 8.16
N LEU A 91 -2.03 -12.38 7.51
CA LEU A 91 -1.44 -11.23 8.21
C LEU A 91 -2.39 -10.67 9.29
N GLY A 92 -3.68 -10.54 9.00
CA GLY A 92 -4.68 -10.11 9.96
C GLY A 92 -4.77 -11.01 11.20
N GLU A 93 -4.70 -12.33 11.01
CA GLU A 93 -4.64 -13.29 12.13
C GLU A 93 -3.33 -13.17 12.93
N GLU A 94 -2.20 -12.99 12.25
CA GLU A 94 -0.89 -12.83 12.89
C GLU A 94 -0.81 -11.53 13.70
N VAL A 95 -1.37 -10.43 13.19
CA VAL A 95 -1.49 -9.15 13.91
C VAL A 95 -2.35 -9.33 15.16
N LYS A 96 -3.53 -9.96 15.03
CA LYS A 96 -4.43 -10.22 16.15
C LYS A 96 -3.77 -11.04 17.26
N LYS A 97 -2.92 -12.01 16.89
CA LYS A 97 -2.16 -12.86 17.83
C LYS A 97 -0.91 -12.16 18.39
N GLY A 98 -0.59 -10.94 17.97
CA GLY A 98 0.63 -10.24 18.35
C GLY A 98 1.91 -10.89 17.80
N SER A 99 1.82 -11.72 16.76
CA SER A 99 2.97 -12.37 16.13
C SER A 99 3.75 -11.45 15.23
N VAL A 100 3.11 -10.43 14.65
CA VAL A 100 3.76 -9.36 13.86
C VAL A 100 4.43 -8.40 14.81
N LYS A 101 5.74 -8.20 14.66
CA LYS A 101 6.56 -7.40 15.60
C LYS A 101 6.92 -6.01 15.09
N SER A 102 6.79 -5.75 13.80
CA SER A 102 7.15 -4.45 13.23
C SER A 102 6.17 -4.00 12.14
N ALA A 103 6.05 -2.69 12.00
CA ALA A 103 5.27 -2.08 10.91
C ALA A 103 5.84 -2.42 9.53
N ASP A 104 7.13 -2.74 9.43
CA ASP A 104 7.77 -3.08 8.16
C ASP A 104 7.30 -4.44 7.63
N GLN A 105 6.95 -5.39 8.52
CA GLN A 105 6.31 -6.65 8.12
C GLN A 105 4.95 -6.40 7.46
N LEU A 106 4.14 -5.47 8.00
CA LEU A 106 2.89 -5.05 7.38
C LEU A 106 3.15 -4.44 6.00
N LYS A 107 4.05 -3.46 5.94
CA LYS A 107 4.37 -2.73 4.70
C LYS A 107 4.83 -3.68 3.61
N LYS A 108 5.70 -4.64 3.93
CA LYS A 108 6.17 -5.65 2.96
C LYS A 108 5.00 -6.43 2.35
N THR A 109 4.08 -6.92 3.18
CA THR A 109 2.90 -7.66 2.71
C THR A 109 1.99 -6.76 1.90
N PHE A 110 1.75 -5.52 2.33
CA PHE A 110 0.92 -4.56 1.58
C PHE A 110 1.50 -4.25 0.21
N ALA A 111 2.83 -4.03 0.12
CA ALA A 111 3.51 -3.83 -1.16
C ALA A 111 3.35 -5.03 -2.11
N GLN A 112 3.45 -6.25 -1.60
CA GLN A 112 3.28 -7.47 -2.38
C GLN A 112 1.84 -7.63 -2.90
N VAL A 113 0.85 -7.29 -2.07
CA VAL A 113 -0.56 -7.33 -2.45
C VAL A 113 -0.86 -6.32 -3.54
N ASP A 114 -0.45 -5.06 -3.36
CA ASP A 114 -0.68 -4.01 -4.35
C ASP A 114 0.05 -4.30 -5.67
N HIS A 115 1.27 -4.85 -5.61
CA HIS A 115 1.97 -5.31 -6.81
C HIS A 115 1.21 -6.43 -7.53
N SER A 116 0.61 -7.38 -6.80
CA SER A 116 -0.20 -8.45 -7.37
C SER A 116 -1.47 -7.89 -8.03
N LEU A 117 -2.11 -6.90 -7.42
CA LEU A 117 -3.25 -6.19 -7.98
C LEU A 117 -2.86 -5.40 -9.25
N ALA A 118 -1.72 -4.71 -9.23
CA ALA A 118 -1.20 -3.99 -10.39
C ALA A 118 -1.00 -4.92 -11.58
N LYS A 119 -0.34 -6.05 -11.39
CA LYS A 119 -0.16 -7.09 -12.43
C LYS A 119 -1.49 -7.60 -12.98
N ALA A 120 -2.42 -7.91 -12.10
CA ALA A 120 -3.70 -8.48 -12.48
C ALA A 120 -4.55 -7.50 -13.29
N TRP A 121 -4.58 -6.24 -12.87
CA TRP A 121 -5.31 -5.21 -13.60
C TRP A 121 -4.64 -4.80 -14.91
N HIS A 122 -3.30 -4.82 -14.96
CA HIS A 122 -2.56 -4.62 -16.21
C HIS A 122 -2.90 -5.71 -17.24
N ALA A 123 -2.88 -7.00 -16.84
CA ALA A 123 -3.29 -8.11 -17.70
C ALA A 123 -4.77 -8.02 -18.11
N THR A 124 -5.64 -7.57 -17.21
CA THR A 124 -7.06 -7.33 -17.50
C THR A 124 -7.24 -6.21 -18.53
N ALA A 125 -6.49 -5.13 -18.40
CA ALA A 125 -6.49 -4.02 -19.35
C ALA A 125 -6.04 -4.50 -20.74
N GLU A 126 -5.00 -5.31 -20.81
CA GLU A 126 -4.50 -5.89 -22.06
C GLU A 126 -5.58 -6.77 -22.75
N GLN A 127 -6.23 -7.64 -22.01
CA GLN A 127 -7.31 -8.48 -22.54
C GLN A 127 -8.51 -7.64 -22.99
N THR A 128 -8.86 -6.59 -22.24
CA THR A 128 -9.94 -5.66 -22.56
C THR A 128 -9.66 -4.93 -23.87
N GLN A 129 -8.42 -4.43 -24.05
CA GLN A 129 -7.98 -3.76 -25.27
C GLN A 129 -7.99 -4.71 -26.48
N LYS A 130 -7.46 -5.94 -26.33
CA LYS A 130 -7.49 -6.96 -27.40
C LYS A 130 -8.92 -7.29 -27.85
N SER A 131 -9.90 -7.12 -26.96
CA SER A 131 -11.32 -7.30 -27.26
C SER A 131 -11.98 -6.05 -27.88
N GLY A 132 -11.22 -5.02 -28.22
CA GLY A 132 -11.71 -3.75 -28.78
C GLY A 132 -12.50 -2.89 -27.79
N LYS A 133 -12.42 -3.17 -26.47
CA LYS A 133 -13.12 -2.44 -25.42
C LYS A 133 -12.22 -1.40 -24.77
N ASP A 134 -12.82 -0.44 -24.09
CA ASP A 134 -12.10 0.59 -23.32
C ASP A 134 -11.42 -0.02 -22.10
N ALA A 135 -10.09 0.07 -22.05
CA ALA A 135 -9.26 -0.47 -20.97
C ALA A 135 -8.93 0.57 -19.87
N THR A 136 -9.45 1.79 -19.99
CA THR A 136 -9.09 2.91 -19.10
C THR A 136 -9.25 2.57 -17.61
N ASP A 137 -10.36 1.97 -17.20
CA ASP A 137 -10.61 1.64 -15.80
C ASP A 137 -9.64 0.58 -15.28
N ALA A 138 -9.33 -0.42 -16.09
CA ALA A 138 -8.36 -1.45 -15.71
C ALA A 138 -6.94 -0.87 -15.61
N LEU A 139 -6.56 0.04 -16.53
CA LEU A 139 -5.28 0.78 -16.45
C LEU A 139 -5.18 1.66 -15.21
N LYS A 140 -6.27 2.37 -14.86
CA LYS A 140 -6.33 3.16 -13.62
C LYS A 140 -6.09 2.30 -12.39
N LYS A 141 -6.73 1.15 -12.30
CA LYS A 141 -6.55 0.20 -11.19
C LYS A 141 -5.14 -0.39 -11.17
N ALA A 142 -4.56 -0.67 -12.32
CA ALA A 142 -3.16 -1.11 -12.41
C ALA A 142 -2.20 -0.02 -11.89
N GLY A 143 -2.41 1.23 -12.31
CA GLY A 143 -1.64 2.38 -11.83
C GLY A 143 -1.76 2.59 -10.32
N ALA A 144 -2.98 2.48 -9.78
CA ALA A 144 -3.22 2.59 -8.34
C ALA A 144 -2.45 1.51 -7.55
N GLY A 145 -2.57 0.25 -7.95
CA GLY A 145 -1.83 -0.84 -7.29
C GLY A 145 -0.32 -0.66 -7.40
N LEU A 146 0.18 -0.16 -8.53
CA LEU A 146 1.62 0.10 -8.70
C LEU A 146 2.11 1.23 -7.77
N GLU A 147 1.34 2.30 -7.65
CA GLU A 147 1.64 3.40 -6.72
C GLU A 147 1.61 2.94 -5.26
N GLY A 148 0.61 2.13 -4.89
CA GLY A 148 0.51 1.52 -3.57
C GLY A 148 1.71 0.63 -3.25
N ALA A 149 2.11 -0.24 -4.18
CA ALA A 149 3.27 -1.11 -4.03
C ALA A 149 4.57 -0.32 -3.83
N ALA A 150 4.79 0.73 -4.63
CA ALA A 150 5.94 1.61 -4.49
C ALA A 150 5.94 2.33 -3.13
N LYS A 151 4.80 2.88 -2.72
CA LYS A 151 4.62 3.56 -1.42
C LYS A 151 4.95 2.64 -0.25
N TRP A 152 4.37 1.45 -0.21
CA TRP A 152 4.56 0.52 0.91
C TRP A 152 5.97 -0.06 0.97
N SER A 153 6.63 -0.23 -0.17
CA SER A 153 8.03 -0.67 -0.23
C SER A 153 9.05 0.45 0.04
N GLY A 154 8.61 1.70 0.17
CA GLY A 154 9.49 2.86 0.29
C GLY A 154 10.25 3.20 -1.01
N ASN A 155 9.83 2.63 -2.13
CA ASN A 155 10.41 2.89 -3.45
C ASN A 155 9.73 4.07 -4.13
N LYS A 156 10.43 4.68 -5.07
CA LYS A 156 9.86 5.67 -6.01
C LYS A 156 9.65 4.99 -7.37
N LEU A 157 8.56 5.33 -8.03
CA LEU A 157 8.37 4.98 -9.43
C LEU A 157 9.35 5.78 -10.29
N GLN A 158 9.78 5.18 -11.40
CA GLN A 158 10.55 5.92 -12.41
C GLN A 158 9.70 7.07 -12.99
N ASP A 159 10.32 8.17 -13.37
CA ASP A 159 9.63 9.40 -13.81
C ASP A 159 8.60 9.14 -14.91
N GLY A 160 8.93 8.34 -15.91
CA GLY A 160 8.01 7.98 -16.99
C GLY A 160 6.79 7.17 -16.51
N THR A 161 6.99 6.27 -15.54
CA THR A 161 5.92 5.49 -14.94
C THR A 161 5.05 6.38 -14.06
N GLN A 162 5.65 7.25 -13.24
CA GLN A 162 4.92 8.20 -12.42
C GLN A 162 4.07 9.14 -13.27
N ALA A 163 4.63 9.69 -14.35
CA ALA A 163 3.89 10.54 -15.29
C ALA A 163 2.68 9.82 -15.92
N SER A 164 2.84 8.52 -16.25
CA SER A 164 1.73 7.71 -16.76
C SER A 164 0.62 7.48 -15.72
N VAL A 165 1.00 7.20 -14.47
CA VAL A 165 0.05 7.07 -13.35
C VAL A 165 -0.68 8.39 -13.10
N ASP A 166 0.03 9.51 -13.08
CA ASP A 166 -0.56 10.84 -12.89
C ASP A 166 -1.47 11.26 -14.05
N GLY A 167 -1.10 10.87 -15.28
CA GLY A 167 -1.93 11.03 -16.46
C GLY A 167 -3.26 10.27 -16.33
N LEU A 168 -3.20 9.01 -15.89
CA LEU A 168 -4.38 8.18 -15.66
C LEU A 168 -5.32 8.75 -14.59
N LYS A 169 -4.77 9.38 -13.53
CA LYS A 169 -5.58 10.05 -12.49
C LYS A 169 -6.42 11.19 -13.05
N LYS A 170 -5.86 11.93 -13.99
CA LYS A 170 -6.51 13.11 -14.59
C LYS A 170 -7.39 12.75 -15.79
N ALA A 171 -7.12 11.63 -16.46
CA ALA A 171 -7.84 11.27 -17.68
C ALA A 171 -9.26 10.78 -17.36
N GLY A 172 -10.25 11.33 -18.05
CA GLY A 172 -11.59 10.73 -18.11
C GLY A 172 -11.53 9.41 -18.91
N LYS A 173 -10.82 9.43 -20.03
CA LYS A 173 -10.59 8.27 -20.91
C LYS A 173 -9.17 8.37 -21.50
N VAL A 174 -8.49 7.23 -21.63
CA VAL A 174 -7.19 7.17 -22.32
C VAL A 174 -7.42 7.09 -23.82
N SER A 175 -6.81 7.98 -24.59
CA SER A 175 -6.93 7.95 -26.06
C SER A 175 -6.24 6.72 -26.64
N THR A 176 -6.72 6.24 -27.79
CA THR A 176 -6.14 5.07 -28.47
C THR A 176 -4.65 5.24 -28.76
N ASN A 177 -4.20 6.46 -29.07
CA ASN A 177 -2.80 6.76 -29.35
C ASN A 177 -1.91 6.73 -28.09
N GLU A 178 -2.47 6.96 -26.93
CA GLU A 178 -1.74 6.99 -25.64
C GLU A 178 -1.76 5.64 -24.93
N VAL A 179 -2.76 4.82 -25.19
CA VAL A 179 -2.93 3.51 -24.54
C VAL A 179 -1.67 2.66 -24.61
N GLY A 180 -1.04 2.53 -25.78
CA GLY A 180 0.18 1.74 -25.94
C GLY A 180 1.37 2.24 -25.09
N LYS A 181 1.54 3.56 -24.97
CA LYS A 181 2.58 4.17 -24.13
C LYS A 181 2.30 3.91 -22.64
N VAL A 182 1.06 4.08 -22.23
CA VAL A 182 0.64 3.84 -20.85
C VAL A 182 0.82 2.37 -20.48
N PHE A 183 0.43 1.43 -21.35
CA PHE A 183 0.64 0.00 -21.16
C PHE A 183 2.11 -0.35 -20.92
N LYS A 184 2.97 0.12 -21.85
CA LYS A 184 4.41 -0.14 -21.72
C LYS A 184 4.96 0.43 -20.42
N SER A 185 4.65 1.67 -20.12
CA SER A 185 5.16 2.36 -18.92
C SER A 185 4.71 1.69 -17.62
N LEU A 186 3.45 1.26 -17.51
CA LEU A 186 2.97 0.51 -16.35
C LEU A 186 3.61 -0.87 -16.27
N GLY A 187 3.77 -1.58 -17.39
CA GLY A 187 4.44 -2.86 -17.46
C GLY A 187 5.90 -2.78 -16.97
N ASP A 188 6.65 -1.80 -17.45
CA ASP A 188 8.02 -1.54 -17.01
C ASP A 188 8.09 -1.22 -15.51
N GLY A 189 7.17 -0.40 -15.02
CA GLY A 189 7.07 -0.06 -13.57
C GLY A 189 6.72 -1.27 -12.71
N ILE A 190 5.80 -2.12 -13.15
CA ILE A 190 5.44 -3.37 -12.46
C ILE A 190 6.64 -4.30 -12.36
N ALA A 191 7.43 -4.42 -13.43
CA ALA A 191 8.64 -5.23 -13.43
C ALA A 191 9.71 -4.67 -12.48
N ASP A 192 9.96 -3.36 -12.51
CA ASP A 192 10.92 -2.67 -11.63
C ASP A 192 10.57 -2.82 -10.15
N VAL A 193 9.31 -2.54 -9.77
CA VAL A 193 8.85 -2.71 -8.40
C VAL A 193 8.90 -4.18 -7.98
N GLY A 194 8.52 -5.10 -8.85
CA GLY A 194 8.60 -6.54 -8.59
C GLY A 194 10.02 -7.02 -8.30
N GLN A 195 11.01 -6.54 -9.02
CA GLN A 195 12.41 -6.85 -8.79
C GLN A 195 12.87 -6.33 -7.40
N LYS A 196 12.51 -5.10 -7.05
CA LYS A 196 12.84 -4.50 -5.75
C LYS A 196 12.16 -5.18 -4.56
N LEU A 197 10.98 -5.78 -4.75
CA LEU A 197 10.27 -6.54 -3.71
C LEU A 197 10.87 -7.93 -3.49
N SER A 198 11.66 -8.43 -4.44
CA SER A 198 12.28 -9.76 -4.41
C SER A 198 13.72 -9.74 -3.88
N SER A 199 14.32 -8.55 -3.78
CA SER A 199 15.65 -8.33 -3.19
C SER A 199 15.56 -8.13 -1.67
#